data_6eacd57358e3b7ba3556edeb58aedda0
#
_entry.id   6eacd57358e3b7ba3556edeb58aedda0
#
_cell.length_a   1.000
_cell.length_b   1.000
_cell.length_c   1.000
_cell.angle_alpha   90.00
_cell.angle_beta   90.00
_cell.angle_gamma   90.00
#
_symmetry.space_group_name_H-M   'P 1'
#
loop_
_entity.id
_entity.type
_entity.pdbx_description
1 polymer ?
#
loop_
_entity_poly.entity_id
_entity_poly.type
_entity_poly.pdbx_seq_one_letter_code
_entity_poly.pdbx_strand_id
1 'polypeptide(L)'
;MPIFISTLITIVLNKIVLFAFLLFGNAGMAQSTLLVAVQQYRDSVVVFNLDNSTKTAQAKIGFKSHEITYDPASKKCFISNFGLEDYDLRIGKTGNVITVFDPFKGKVVRELYTSKDTSVHNGPHGIKVRPGKSGELFVNTEIGGDTMLIYNTKDYSIKRTFALPKGTHNFSFSAGGDTLWLMSGANGVYRINPENGTVLQRADLPSPVRGLLIAKQWIVASCKDEIFLLSKTDLSTIKHFNGLQLKVGLILYSNITDDQKYILAPAPFDSIVLVIDAETGEVVHRIQTGDTPINVQVNGTKAYVSHAKDDYITAIDLQNFTTSKVLRAFGTNGLIIIR
;
A
#
# COMPACT_ATOMS: atom_id res chain seq x y z
N MET A 1 13.98 66.96 -29.86
CA MET A 1 14.56 66.10 -28.81
C MET A 1 13.55 65.51 -27.81
N PRO A 2 12.22 65.49 -28.01
CA PRO A 2 11.27 64.75 -27.13
C PRO A 2 10.87 63.39 -27.62
N ILE A 3 11.15 62.99 -28.87
CA ILE A 3 10.65 61.72 -29.44
C ILE A 3 11.47 60.49 -29.00
N PHE A 4 12.75 60.66 -28.66
CA PHE A 4 13.63 59.55 -28.23
C PHE A 4 13.35 59.01 -26.81
N ILE A 5 12.78 59.85 -25.91
CA ILE A 5 12.53 59.47 -24.50
C ILE A 5 11.26 58.59 -24.40
N SER A 6 10.25 58.85 -25.23
CA SER A 6 8.98 58.05 -25.19
C SER A 6 9.17 56.60 -25.68
N THR A 7 10.04 56.42 -26.70
CA THR A 7 10.31 55.07 -27.24
C THR A 7 11.12 54.20 -26.28
N LEU A 8 12.04 54.81 -25.52
CA LEU A 8 12.84 54.06 -24.55
C LEU A 8 12.03 53.60 -23.33
N ILE A 9 11.09 54.45 -22.88
CA ILE A 9 10.18 54.10 -21.76
C ILE A 9 9.23 52.98 -22.15
N THR A 10 8.70 52.96 -23.37
CA THR A 10 7.80 51.91 -23.85
C THR A 10 8.52 50.57 -24.00
N ILE A 11 9.76 50.54 -24.45
CA ILE A 11 10.57 49.31 -24.56
C ILE A 11 10.94 48.77 -23.17
N VAL A 12 11.25 49.62 -22.20
CA VAL A 12 11.57 49.18 -20.83
C VAL A 12 10.31 48.68 -20.11
N LEU A 13 9.16 49.34 -20.26
CA LEU A 13 7.90 48.86 -19.67
C LEU A 13 7.47 47.49 -20.28
N ASN A 14 7.57 47.31 -21.61
CA ASN A 14 7.24 46.03 -22.24
C ASN A 14 8.17 44.88 -21.80
N LYS A 15 9.47 45.17 -21.58
CA LYS A 15 10.39 44.14 -21.03
C LYS A 15 10.13 43.80 -19.57
N ILE A 16 9.75 44.78 -18.76
CA ILE A 16 9.39 44.56 -17.35
C ILE A 16 8.09 43.75 -17.23
N VAL A 17 7.06 44.05 -18.05
CA VAL A 17 5.82 43.31 -18.08
C VAL A 17 6.04 41.88 -18.59
N LEU A 18 6.90 41.66 -19.61
CA LEU A 18 7.24 40.33 -20.10
C LEU A 18 8.05 39.53 -19.07
N PHE A 19 8.94 40.16 -18.30
CA PHE A 19 9.69 39.50 -17.24
C PHE A 19 8.84 39.18 -16.01
N ALA A 20 7.86 40.03 -15.68
CA ALA A 20 6.86 39.73 -14.63
C ALA A 20 5.94 38.54 -15.02
N PHE A 21 5.52 38.46 -16.29
CA PHE A 21 4.75 37.29 -16.77
C PHE A 21 5.56 35.97 -16.78
N LEU A 22 6.88 36.01 -17.00
CA LEU A 22 7.74 34.83 -16.92
C LEU A 22 8.04 34.39 -15.49
N LEU A 23 7.94 35.27 -14.49
CA LEU A 23 8.11 34.95 -13.07
C LEU A 23 6.83 34.38 -12.42
N PHE A 24 5.64 34.69 -12.96
CA PHE A 24 4.37 34.13 -12.47
C PHE A 24 3.92 32.86 -13.23
N GLY A 25 4.66 32.44 -14.27
CA GLY A 25 4.25 31.33 -15.17
C GLY A 25 4.56 29.93 -14.69
N ASN A 26 5.16 29.71 -13.52
CA ASN A 26 5.49 28.38 -12.98
C ASN A 26 5.22 28.23 -11.47
N ALA A 27 4.12 28.77 -10.99
CA ALA A 27 3.52 28.16 -9.81
C ALA A 27 2.94 26.81 -10.26
N GLY A 28 3.80 25.80 -10.39
CA GLY A 28 3.35 24.44 -10.55
C GLY A 28 2.37 24.17 -9.42
N MET A 29 1.09 23.97 -9.76
CA MET A 29 0.10 23.59 -8.75
C MET A 29 0.65 22.33 -8.09
N ALA A 30 1.02 22.41 -6.83
CA ALA A 30 1.46 21.25 -6.07
C ALA A 30 0.38 20.17 -6.23
N GLN A 31 0.77 19.00 -6.70
CA GLN A 31 -0.15 17.91 -6.89
C GLN A 31 -0.72 17.55 -5.51
N SER A 32 -2.05 17.57 -5.39
CA SER A 32 -2.72 17.23 -4.14
C SER A 32 -2.34 15.81 -3.68
N THR A 33 -2.08 15.65 -2.40
CA THR A 33 -1.86 14.35 -1.78
C THR A 33 -3.19 13.61 -1.68
N LEU A 34 -3.30 12.47 -2.34
CA LEU A 34 -4.50 11.65 -2.32
C LEU A 34 -4.33 10.43 -1.41
N LEU A 35 -5.36 10.10 -0.66
CA LEU A 35 -5.50 8.82 0.01
C LEU A 35 -6.57 8.03 -0.71
N VAL A 36 -6.23 6.82 -1.15
CA VAL A 36 -7.16 5.89 -1.82
C VAL A 36 -7.38 4.70 -0.91
N ALA A 37 -8.64 4.43 -0.59
CA ALA A 37 -9.04 3.37 0.32
C ALA A 37 -9.99 2.37 -0.35
N VAL A 38 -9.71 1.09 -0.21
CA VAL A 38 -10.58 0.00 -0.66
C VAL A 38 -11.58 -0.31 0.45
N GLN A 39 -12.85 -0.12 0.16
CA GLN A 39 -13.97 -0.45 1.06
C GLN A 39 -14.44 -1.87 0.79
N GLN A 40 -13.80 -2.86 1.39
CA GLN A 40 -14.03 -4.30 1.17
C GLN A 40 -15.50 -4.71 1.33
N TYR A 41 -16.18 -4.18 2.36
CA TYR A 41 -17.58 -4.52 2.67
C TYR A 41 -18.61 -3.65 1.94
N ARG A 42 -18.17 -2.77 1.04
CA ARG A 42 -19.01 -1.93 0.19
C ARG A 42 -18.75 -2.14 -1.31
N ASP A 43 -17.84 -3.06 -1.65
CA ASP A 43 -17.42 -3.33 -3.03
C ASP A 43 -17.12 -2.01 -3.76
N SER A 44 -16.33 -1.16 -3.14
CA SER A 44 -16.05 0.18 -3.65
C SER A 44 -14.67 0.67 -3.27
N VAL A 45 -14.17 1.62 -4.04
CA VAL A 45 -12.97 2.38 -3.75
C VAL A 45 -13.35 3.84 -3.55
N VAL A 46 -12.74 4.50 -2.58
CA VAL A 46 -12.96 5.91 -2.29
C VAL A 46 -11.63 6.67 -2.33
N VAL A 47 -11.68 7.92 -2.82
CA VAL A 47 -10.53 8.81 -2.92
C VAL A 47 -10.78 10.04 -2.05
N PHE A 48 -9.79 10.40 -1.26
CA PHE A 48 -9.77 11.60 -0.44
C PHE A 48 -8.58 12.49 -0.82
N ASN A 49 -8.80 13.79 -0.84
CA ASN A 49 -7.73 14.77 -0.84
C ASN A 49 -7.31 15.00 0.63
N LEU A 50 -6.06 14.70 0.97
CA LEU A 50 -5.54 14.85 2.34
C LEU A 50 -5.24 16.30 2.72
N ASP A 51 -5.05 17.19 1.74
CA ASP A 51 -4.72 18.60 2.01
C ASP A 51 -5.90 19.36 2.64
N ASN A 52 -7.13 18.92 2.32
CA ASN A 52 -8.36 19.50 2.84
C ASN A 52 -9.35 18.49 3.44
N SER A 53 -8.96 17.23 3.56
CA SER A 53 -9.76 16.13 4.11
C SER A 53 -11.12 15.91 3.41
N THR A 54 -11.22 16.19 2.10
CA THR A 54 -12.44 16.02 1.34
C THR A 54 -12.46 14.71 0.53
N LYS A 55 -13.63 14.07 0.45
CA LYS A 55 -13.86 12.99 -0.50
C LYS A 55 -13.98 13.55 -1.91
N THR A 56 -13.11 13.11 -2.82
CA THR A 56 -13.09 13.59 -4.21
C THR A 56 -13.73 12.62 -5.19
N ALA A 57 -13.72 11.31 -4.87
CA ALA A 57 -14.32 10.30 -5.73
C ALA A 57 -14.72 9.04 -4.97
N GLN A 58 -15.63 8.27 -5.57
CA GLN A 58 -16.00 6.92 -5.16
C GLN A 58 -16.48 6.15 -6.39
N ALA A 59 -16.07 4.88 -6.51
CA ALA A 59 -16.52 3.99 -7.58
C ALA A 59 -16.81 2.59 -7.04
N LYS A 60 -17.75 1.89 -7.67
CA LYS A 60 -17.96 0.47 -7.48
C LYS A 60 -16.81 -0.32 -8.11
N ILE A 61 -16.37 -1.36 -7.42
CA ILE A 61 -15.33 -2.29 -7.85
C ILE A 61 -15.78 -3.73 -7.60
N GLY A 62 -14.93 -4.71 -7.84
CA GLY A 62 -15.26 -6.11 -7.62
C GLY A 62 -15.57 -6.46 -6.17
N PHE A 63 -16.16 -7.63 -6.00
CA PHE A 63 -16.62 -8.15 -4.71
C PHE A 63 -15.46 -8.40 -3.74
N LYS A 64 -15.58 -7.92 -2.51
CA LYS A 64 -14.62 -8.09 -1.41
C LYS A 64 -13.17 -7.87 -1.87
N SER A 65 -12.91 -6.70 -2.45
CA SER A 65 -11.56 -6.28 -2.85
C SER A 65 -10.68 -6.02 -1.64
N HIS A 66 -9.38 -6.32 -1.76
CA HIS A 66 -8.43 -6.28 -0.66
C HIS A 66 -7.32 -5.27 -0.84
N GLU A 67 -6.35 -5.65 -1.66
CA GLU A 67 -5.09 -4.92 -1.80
C GLU A 67 -5.16 -3.90 -2.93
N ILE A 68 -4.35 -2.87 -2.81
CA ILE A 68 -4.23 -1.80 -3.80
C ILE A 68 -2.78 -1.41 -4.01
N THR A 69 -2.42 -1.08 -5.25
CA THR A 69 -1.14 -0.49 -5.61
C THR A 69 -1.36 0.62 -6.65
N TYR A 70 -0.41 1.56 -6.74
CA TYR A 70 -0.45 2.66 -7.71
C TYR A 70 0.74 2.57 -8.66
N ASP A 71 0.50 2.75 -9.94
CA ASP A 71 1.52 2.92 -10.96
C ASP A 71 1.66 4.39 -11.36
N PRO A 72 2.77 5.06 -10.97
CA PRO A 72 3.00 6.45 -11.33
C PRO A 72 3.09 6.70 -12.83
N ALA A 73 3.56 5.70 -13.62
CA ALA A 73 3.74 5.82 -15.05
C ALA A 73 2.41 5.86 -15.82
N SER A 74 1.47 4.99 -15.47
CA SER A 74 0.12 4.98 -16.06
C SER A 74 -0.87 5.88 -15.31
N LYS A 75 -0.52 6.36 -14.11
CA LYS A 75 -1.39 7.10 -13.18
C LYS A 75 -2.67 6.32 -12.84
N LYS A 76 -2.53 5.00 -12.63
CA LYS A 76 -3.64 4.11 -12.29
C LYS A 76 -3.38 3.35 -11.00
N CYS A 77 -4.46 3.09 -10.28
CA CYS A 77 -4.49 2.10 -9.22
C CYS A 77 -4.91 0.74 -9.76
N PHE A 78 -4.31 -0.30 -9.22
CA PHE A 78 -4.69 -1.69 -9.46
C PHE A 78 -5.15 -2.29 -8.13
N ILE A 79 -6.32 -2.91 -8.13
CA ILE A 79 -6.99 -3.40 -6.92
C ILE A 79 -7.29 -4.89 -7.13
N SER A 80 -6.84 -5.74 -6.23
CA SER A 80 -7.14 -7.18 -6.26
C SER A 80 -8.51 -7.46 -5.67
N ASN A 81 -9.33 -8.23 -6.40
CA ASN A 81 -10.65 -8.65 -5.94
C ASN A 81 -10.55 -10.10 -5.43
N PHE A 82 -10.05 -10.26 -4.22
CA PHE A 82 -9.82 -11.58 -3.61
C PHE A 82 -11.12 -12.35 -3.39
N GLY A 83 -12.15 -11.66 -2.94
CA GLY A 83 -13.50 -12.18 -2.80
C GLY A 83 -13.78 -12.94 -1.50
N LEU A 84 -12.75 -13.22 -0.70
CA LEU A 84 -12.87 -13.92 0.59
C LEU A 84 -12.48 -12.99 1.75
N GLU A 85 -12.70 -13.42 2.99
CA GLU A 85 -12.16 -12.72 4.17
C GLU A 85 -10.84 -13.33 4.61
N ASP A 86 -9.87 -12.48 4.99
CA ASP A 86 -8.51 -12.92 5.39
C ASP A 86 -8.51 -13.82 6.64
N TYR A 87 -9.45 -13.61 7.54
CA TYR A 87 -9.51 -14.38 8.79
C TYR A 87 -10.44 -15.56 8.74
N ASP A 88 -11.29 -15.66 7.71
CA ASP A 88 -12.15 -16.82 7.49
C ASP A 88 -12.47 -17.01 6.00
N LEU A 89 -11.65 -17.81 5.34
CA LEU A 89 -11.78 -18.13 3.90
C LEU A 89 -13.10 -18.82 3.53
N ARG A 90 -13.95 -19.15 4.50
CA ARG A 90 -15.30 -19.69 4.24
C ARG A 90 -16.31 -18.59 3.94
N ILE A 91 -15.97 -17.33 4.22
CA ILE A 91 -16.83 -16.16 4.03
C ILE A 91 -16.50 -15.47 2.72
N GLY A 92 -17.44 -15.54 1.77
CA GLY A 92 -17.30 -14.89 0.45
C GLY A 92 -17.31 -15.89 -0.69
N LYS A 93 -16.83 -15.45 -1.85
CA LYS A 93 -16.59 -16.28 -3.05
C LYS A 93 -15.27 -15.87 -3.65
N THR A 94 -14.41 -16.83 -3.90
CA THR A 94 -13.11 -16.60 -4.53
C THR A 94 -13.25 -15.72 -5.76
N GLY A 95 -12.49 -14.62 -5.82
CA GLY A 95 -12.47 -13.70 -6.96
C GLY A 95 -11.54 -14.17 -8.08
N ASN A 96 -11.59 -13.45 -9.21
CA ASN A 96 -10.74 -13.72 -10.37
C ASN A 96 -10.41 -12.45 -11.15
N VAL A 97 -10.60 -11.28 -10.55
CA VAL A 97 -10.51 -9.98 -11.24
C VAL A 97 -9.54 -9.06 -10.53
N ILE A 98 -8.85 -8.23 -11.30
CA ILE A 98 -8.09 -7.06 -10.86
C ILE A 98 -8.80 -5.84 -11.46
N THR A 99 -9.21 -4.91 -10.62
CA THR A 99 -9.81 -3.64 -11.07
C THR A 99 -8.72 -2.61 -11.36
N VAL A 100 -8.74 -2.03 -12.56
CA VAL A 100 -7.94 -0.87 -12.93
C VAL A 100 -8.75 0.39 -12.68
N PHE A 101 -8.28 1.26 -11.80
CA PHE A 101 -8.99 2.45 -11.34
C PHE A 101 -8.17 3.72 -11.60
N ASP A 102 -8.81 4.75 -12.12
CA ASP A 102 -8.21 6.09 -12.29
C ASP A 102 -8.58 6.95 -11.06
N PRO A 103 -7.66 7.19 -10.11
CA PRO A 103 -7.97 7.93 -8.89
C PRO A 103 -8.23 9.42 -9.14
N PHE A 104 -7.71 9.99 -10.23
CA PHE A 104 -7.89 11.40 -10.57
C PHE A 104 -9.22 11.68 -11.28
N LYS A 105 -9.75 10.68 -11.99
CA LYS A 105 -11.06 10.75 -12.67
C LYS A 105 -12.18 10.08 -11.86
N GLY A 106 -11.83 9.37 -10.79
CA GLY A 106 -12.77 8.68 -9.91
C GLY A 106 -13.55 7.55 -10.60
N LYS A 107 -12.95 6.85 -11.58
CA LYS A 107 -13.66 5.83 -12.36
C LYS A 107 -12.85 4.56 -12.60
N VAL A 108 -13.56 3.43 -12.66
CA VAL A 108 -13.02 2.17 -13.15
C VAL A 108 -12.73 2.30 -14.64
N VAL A 109 -11.53 1.91 -15.04
CA VAL A 109 -11.07 1.95 -16.43
C VAL A 109 -11.29 0.60 -17.10
N ARG A 110 -10.96 -0.49 -16.37
CA ARG A 110 -10.99 -1.86 -16.88
C ARG A 110 -10.98 -2.87 -15.74
N GLU A 111 -11.45 -4.08 -16.05
CA GLU A 111 -11.23 -5.29 -15.26
C GLU A 111 -10.29 -6.23 -16.02
N LEU A 112 -9.33 -6.83 -15.29
CA LEU A 112 -8.38 -7.79 -15.82
C LEU A 112 -8.65 -9.14 -15.16
N TYR A 113 -8.88 -10.16 -15.97
CA TYR A 113 -9.08 -11.51 -15.46
C TYR A 113 -7.73 -12.18 -15.19
N THR A 114 -7.65 -12.95 -14.12
CA THR A 114 -6.45 -13.70 -13.70
C THR A 114 -6.28 -15.02 -14.46
N SER A 115 -7.24 -15.38 -15.31
CA SER A 115 -7.18 -16.53 -16.21
C SER A 115 -7.84 -16.17 -17.55
N LYS A 116 -7.41 -16.85 -18.63
CA LYS A 116 -8.09 -16.77 -19.94
C LYS A 116 -9.50 -17.38 -19.86
N ASP A 117 -9.67 -18.43 -19.08
CA ASP A 117 -10.96 -18.97 -18.70
C ASP A 117 -11.50 -18.17 -17.52
N THR A 118 -12.46 -17.30 -17.78
CA THR A 118 -13.07 -16.43 -16.79
C THR A 118 -13.92 -17.16 -15.73
N SER A 119 -14.18 -18.45 -15.92
CA SER A 119 -14.81 -19.30 -14.90
C SER A 119 -13.84 -19.77 -13.81
N VAL A 120 -12.53 -19.64 -14.04
CA VAL A 120 -11.49 -19.97 -13.07
C VAL A 120 -11.34 -18.85 -12.04
N HIS A 121 -11.63 -19.18 -10.81
CA HIS A 121 -11.54 -18.29 -9.65
C HIS A 121 -10.35 -18.69 -8.79
N ASN A 122 -9.26 -17.97 -8.88
CA ASN A 122 -7.97 -18.30 -8.24
C ASN A 122 -7.52 -17.31 -7.16
N GLY A 123 -8.39 -16.36 -6.78
CA GLY A 123 -8.17 -15.47 -5.65
C GLY A 123 -6.93 -14.58 -5.79
N PRO A 124 -6.97 -13.53 -6.66
CA PRO A 124 -5.89 -12.55 -6.70
C PRO A 124 -5.84 -11.80 -5.36
N HIS A 125 -4.68 -11.83 -4.68
CA HIS A 125 -4.53 -11.25 -3.36
C HIS A 125 -3.48 -10.15 -3.33
N GLY A 126 -2.20 -10.46 -3.05
CA GLY A 126 -1.14 -9.46 -3.08
C GLY A 126 -0.98 -8.86 -4.48
N ILE A 127 -0.82 -7.55 -4.53
CA ILE A 127 -0.70 -6.80 -5.78
C ILE A 127 0.29 -5.65 -5.62
N LYS A 128 1.33 -5.60 -6.46
CA LYS A 128 2.35 -4.52 -6.44
C LYS A 128 2.82 -4.18 -7.84
N VAL A 129 2.95 -2.90 -8.14
CA VAL A 129 3.74 -2.43 -9.28
C VAL A 129 5.20 -2.55 -8.92
N ARG A 130 6.01 -3.11 -9.82
CA ARG A 130 7.44 -3.29 -9.60
C ARG A 130 8.16 -1.94 -9.62
N PRO A 131 8.87 -1.55 -8.56
CA PRO A 131 9.67 -0.34 -8.54
C PRO A 131 10.84 -0.40 -9.53
N GLY A 132 11.34 0.74 -9.99
CA GLY A 132 12.53 0.83 -10.84
C GLY A 132 12.40 0.23 -12.25
N LYS A 133 11.37 -0.56 -12.51
CA LYS A 133 11.11 -1.21 -13.79
C LYS A 133 9.67 -0.92 -14.23
N SER A 134 9.48 0.16 -14.99
CA SER A 134 8.15 0.60 -15.39
C SER A 134 7.39 -0.45 -16.17
N GLY A 135 6.07 -0.52 -15.95
CA GLY A 135 5.17 -1.32 -16.75
C GLY A 135 5.03 -2.78 -16.31
N GLU A 136 5.42 -3.16 -15.09
CA GLU A 136 5.17 -4.49 -14.56
C GLU A 136 4.32 -4.45 -13.30
N LEU A 137 3.14 -5.07 -13.38
CA LEU A 137 2.24 -5.30 -12.25
C LEU A 137 2.32 -6.78 -11.87
N PHE A 138 2.71 -7.05 -10.64
CA PHE A 138 2.76 -8.39 -10.05
C PHE A 138 1.50 -8.64 -9.22
N VAL A 139 0.93 -9.82 -9.37
CA VAL A 139 -0.25 -10.27 -8.63
C VAL A 139 -0.07 -11.74 -8.28
N ASN A 140 -0.15 -12.09 -7.00
CA ASN A 140 -0.23 -13.50 -6.64
C ASN A 140 -1.67 -13.98 -6.57
N THR A 141 -1.89 -15.23 -6.97
CA THR A 141 -3.13 -15.97 -6.71
C THR A 141 -2.92 -16.89 -5.52
N GLU A 142 -3.86 -16.94 -4.60
CA GLU A 142 -3.75 -17.71 -3.36
C GLU A 142 -4.62 -18.97 -3.35
N ILE A 143 -5.71 -18.98 -4.12
CA ILE A 143 -6.66 -20.09 -4.17
C ILE A 143 -6.47 -20.86 -5.46
N GLY A 144 -6.41 -22.20 -5.34
CA GLY A 144 -6.34 -23.09 -6.52
C GLY A 144 -4.97 -23.16 -7.21
N GLY A 145 -3.95 -22.54 -6.64
CA GLY A 145 -2.57 -22.62 -7.14
C GLY A 145 -1.78 -21.35 -6.89
N ASP A 146 -0.74 -21.45 -6.08
CA ASP A 146 0.15 -20.35 -5.75
C ASP A 146 0.94 -19.92 -7.01
N THR A 147 0.47 -18.90 -7.69
CA THR A 147 1.05 -18.43 -8.96
C THR A 147 1.26 -16.92 -8.93
N MET A 148 2.38 -16.45 -9.42
CA MET A 148 2.62 -15.05 -9.74
C MET A 148 2.22 -14.78 -11.18
N LEU A 149 1.33 -13.81 -11.37
CA LEU A 149 0.96 -13.26 -12.67
C LEU A 149 1.64 -11.90 -12.83
N ILE A 150 2.31 -11.67 -13.96
CA ILE A 150 2.95 -10.40 -14.28
C ILE A 150 2.27 -9.78 -15.49
N TYR A 151 1.59 -8.66 -15.28
CA TYR A 151 0.92 -7.90 -16.33
C TYR A 151 1.78 -6.73 -16.80
N ASN A 152 1.59 -6.35 -18.04
CA ASN A 152 2.03 -5.07 -18.56
C ASN A 152 1.01 -4.00 -18.17
N THR A 153 1.43 -2.92 -17.51
CA THR A 153 0.50 -1.85 -17.04
C THR A 153 0.00 -0.95 -18.17
N LYS A 154 0.54 -1.04 -19.39
CA LYS A 154 0.13 -0.23 -20.56
C LYS A 154 -1.00 -0.87 -21.36
N ASP A 155 -0.83 -2.14 -21.75
CA ASP A 155 -1.77 -2.89 -22.58
C ASP A 155 -2.56 -3.96 -21.82
N TYR A 156 -2.18 -4.19 -20.55
CA TYR A 156 -2.79 -5.14 -19.62
C TYR A 156 -2.65 -6.62 -20.03
N SER A 157 -1.73 -6.93 -20.91
CA SER A 157 -1.40 -8.31 -21.28
C SER A 157 -0.60 -9.01 -20.17
N ILE A 158 -0.77 -10.32 -20.03
CA ILE A 158 0.08 -11.14 -19.15
C ILE A 158 1.42 -11.34 -19.87
N LYS A 159 2.49 -10.81 -19.30
CA LYS A 159 3.85 -10.93 -19.82
C LYS A 159 4.47 -12.30 -19.52
N ARG A 160 4.31 -12.76 -18.30
CA ARG A 160 4.83 -14.04 -17.82
C ARG A 160 4.14 -14.48 -16.54
N THR A 161 4.31 -15.72 -16.18
CA THR A 161 3.84 -16.33 -14.93
C THR A 161 4.91 -17.26 -14.38
N PHE A 162 4.90 -17.48 -13.05
CA PHE A 162 5.70 -18.52 -12.42
C PHE A 162 5.04 -19.02 -11.14
N ALA A 163 5.39 -20.24 -10.75
CA ALA A 163 4.89 -20.83 -9.51
C ALA A 163 5.53 -20.17 -8.28
N LEU A 164 4.76 -20.07 -7.20
CA LEU A 164 5.19 -19.56 -5.91
C LEU A 164 5.28 -20.67 -4.86
N PRO A 165 6.03 -20.47 -3.77
CA PRO A 165 5.95 -21.32 -2.59
C PRO A 165 4.52 -21.44 -2.09
N LYS A 166 4.13 -22.63 -1.67
CA LYS A 166 2.77 -22.94 -1.21
C LYS A 166 2.35 -22.03 -0.03
N GLY A 167 1.14 -21.49 -0.12
CA GLY A 167 0.55 -20.61 0.88
C GLY A 167 1.12 -19.19 0.83
N THR A 168 1.61 -18.74 -0.33
CA THR A 168 2.02 -17.34 -0.51
C THR A 168 0.83 -16.41 -0.39
N HIS A 169 0.85 -15.59 0.67
CA HIS A 169 -0.24 -14.68 1.01
C HIS A 169 -0.06 -13.30 0.37
N ASN A 170 1.11 -12.68 0.55
CA ASN A 170 1.42 -11.37 -0.01
C ASN A 170 2.94 -11.23 -0.25
N PHE A 171 3.37 -10.09 -0.79
CA PHE A 171 4.76 -9.86 -1.15
C PHE A 171 5.12 -8.37 -1.17
N SER A 172 6.44 -8.10 -1.15
CA SER A 172 7.00 -6.75 -1.27
C SER A 172 8.31 -6.75 -2.06
N PHE A 173 8.60 -5.66 -2.74
CA PHE A 173 9.83 -5.46 -3.50
C PHE A 173 10.88 -4.68 -2.71
N SER A 174 12.17 -4.86 -3.10
CA SER A 174 13.20 -3.86 -2.85
C SER A 174 12.86 -2.54 -3.53
N ALA A 175 13.42 -1.42 -3.06
CA ALA A 175 13.20 -0.10 -3.66
C ALA A 175 13.54 -0.05 -5.16
N GLY A 176 14.56 -0.82 -5.60
CA GLY A 176 14.93 -0.94 -7.02
C GLY A 176 14.16 -2.00 -7.81
N GLY A 177 13.33 -2.81 -7.15
CA GLY A 177 12.57 -3.88 -7.80
C GLY A 177 13.37 -5.11 -8.22
N ASP A 178 14.64 -5.22 -7.80
CA ASP A 178 15.52 -6.34 -8.19
C ASP A 178 15.34 -7.58 -7.32
N THR A 179 14.73 -7.42 -6.17
CA THR A 179 14.46 -8.49 -5.22
C THR A 179 12.99 -8.46 -4.82
N LEU A 180 12.43 -9.65 -4.67
CA LEU A 180 11.06 -9.86 -4.23
C LEU A 180 11.07 -10.71 -2.96
N TRP A 181 10.39 -10.25 -1.92
CA TRP A 181 10.17 -11.02 -0.70
C TRP A 181 8.70 -11.39 -0.60
N LEU A 182 8.47 -12.67 -0.31
CA LEU A 182 7.13 -13.23 -0.10
C LEU A 182 6.93 -13.52 1.37
N MET A 183 5.71 -13.35 1.84
CA MET A 183 5.25 -13.97 3.08
C MET A 183 4.35 -15.15 2.76
N SER A 184 4.65 -16.29 3.36
CA SER A 184 3.81 -17.46 3.33
C SER A 184 2.99 -17.52 4.61
N GLY A 185 1.67 -17.74 4.48
CA GLY A 185 0.78 -17.95 5.62
C GLY A 185 1.17 -19.16 6.50
N ALA A 186 2.11 -19.97 6.03
CA ALA A 186 2.69 -21.12 6.73
C ALA A 186 4.08 -20.81 7.33
N ASN A 187 4.29 -19.67 7.95
CA ASN A 187 5.48 -19.34 8.75
C ASN A 187 6.75 -18.92 7.97
N GLY A 188 6.69 -18.74 6.66
CA GLY A 188 7.90 -18.47 5.88
C GLY A 188 8.02 -17.06 5.34
N VAL A 189 9.24 -16.53 5.32
CA VAL A 189 9.65 -15.41 4.48
C VAL A 189 10.60 -15.93 3.43
N TYR A 190 10.33 -15.64 2.15
CA TYR A 190 11.13 -16.10 1.03
C TYR A 190 11.70 -14.90 0.29
N ARG A 191 12.95 -15.00 -0.12
CA ARG A 191 13.55 -14.12 -1.12
C ARG A 191 13.56 -14.85 -2.44
N ILE A 192 12.95 -14.26 -3.47
CA ILE A 192 12.88 -14.86 -4.79
C ILE A 192 13.40 -13.93 -5.88
N ASN A 193 13.79 -14.52 -6.99
CA ASN A 193 14.12 -13.80 -8.22
C ASN A 193 12.81 -13.36 -8.89
N PRO A 194 12.56 -12.05 -9.10
CA PRO A 194 11.32 -11.56 -9.68
C PRO A 194 11.18 -11.85 -11.19
N GLU A 195 12.25 -12.30 -11.87
CA GLU A 195 12.17 -12.63 -13.30
C GLU A 195 11.56 -14.01 -13.54
N ASN A 196 11.81 -14.98 -12.66
CA ASN A 196 11.47 -16.39 -12.87
C ASN A 196 10.92 -17.14 -11.67
N GLY A 197 10.81 -16.51 -10.50
CA GLY A 197 10.28 -17.11 -9.28
C GLY A 197 11.24 -18.06 -8.55
N THR A 198 12.50 -18.14 -8.96
CA THR A 198 13.50 -18.99 -8.27
C THR A 198 13.64 -18.54 -6.82
N VAL A 199 13.44 -19.45 -5.88
CA VAL A 199 13.68 -19.24 -4.45
C VAL A 199 15.19 -19.12 -4.23
N LEU A 200 15.63 -17.96 -3.75
CA LEU A 200 17.04 -17.66 -3.46
C LEU A 200 17.37 -17.94 -2.00
N GLN A 201 16.42 -17.65 -1.11
CA GLN A 201 16.56 -17.83 0.33
C GLN A 201 15.20 -18.04 0.98
N ARG A 202 15.21 -18.65 2.17
CA ARG A 202 14.02 -18.84 3.01
C ARG A 202 14.43 -18.64 4.48
N ALA A 203 13.54 -18.00 5.24
CA ALA A 203 13.56 -18.02 6.70
C ALA A 203 12.25 -18.62 7.20
N ASP A 204 12.36 -19.58 8.12
CA ASP A 204 11.20 -20.10 8.84
C ASP A 204 11.06 -19.35 10.16
N LEU A 205 9.88 -18.83 10.43
CA LEU A 205 9.54 -18.13 11.66
C LEU A 205 8.62 -19.02 12.53
N PRO A 206 8.58 -18.80 13.85
CA PRO A 206 7.81 -19.68 14.75
C PRO A 206 6.29 -19.52 14.61
N SER A 207 5.83 -18.45 13.99
CA SER A 207 4.40 -18.20 13.76
C SER A 207 4.11 -17.66 12.36
N PRO A 208 2.86 -17.78 11.86
CA PRO A 208 2.49 -17.28 10.54
C PRO A 208 2.77 -15.80 10.36
N VAL A 209 3.39 -15.45 9.24
CA VAL A 209 3.64 -14.06 8.84
C VAL A 209 2.37 -13.47 8.25
N ARG A 210 1.93 -12.32 8.76
CA ARG A 210 0.69 -11.64 8.36
C ARG A 210 0.93 -10.20 7.89
N GLY A 211 2.15 -9.73 7.92
CA GLY A 211 2.57 -8.46 7.36
C GLY A 211 4.04 -8.48 7.03
N LEU A 212 4.43 -7.88 5.91
CA LEU A 212 5.81 -7.81 5.46
C LEU A 212 6.10 -6.40 4.93
N LEU A 213 6.96 -5.68 5.63
CA LEU A 213 7.41 -4.36 5.25
C LEU A 213 8.92 -4.37 4.95
N ILE A 214 9.30 -3.79 3.81
CA ILE A 214 10.70 -3.59 3.47
C ILE A 214 11.13 -2.18 3.90
N ALA A 215 11.63 -2.07 5.13
CA ALA A 215 12.14 -0.83 5.67
C ALA A 215 13.55 -0.49 5.13
N LYS A 216 14.12 0.66 5.48
CA LYS A 216 15.45 1.05 4.98
C LYS A 216 16.55 0.04 5.40
N GLN A 217 16.54 -0.39 6.64
CA GLN A 217 17.58 -1.25 7.22
C GLN A 217 17.17 -2.73 7.25
N TRP A 218 15.89 -3.04 7.49
CA TRP A 218 15.39 -4.37 7.78
C TRP A 218 14.22 -4.77 6.91
N ILE A 219 13.87 -6.05 6.97
CA ILE A 219 12.54 -6.55 6.66
C ILE A 219 11.81 -6.67 7.99
N VAL A 220 10.66 -6.02 8.12
CA VAL A 220 9.78 -6.16 9.29
C VAL A 220 8.76 -7.23 8.97
N ALA A 221 8.81 -8.36 9.67
CA ALA A 221 7.83 -9.43 9.56
C ALA A 221 6.91 -9.41 10.78
N SER A 222 5.64 -9.08 10.54
CA SER A 222 4.58 -9.08 11.56
C SER A 222 3.94 -10.45 11.63
N CYS A 223 3.88 -11.00 12.83
CA CYS A 223 3.36 -12.34 13.08
C CYS A 223 2.19 -12.27 14.07
N LYS A 224 2.07 -13.25 14.98
CA LYS A 224 1.02 -13.23 16.00
C LYS A 224 1.27 -12.12 17.03
N ASP A 225 1.84 -12.46 18.18
CA ASP A 225 2.19 -11.52 19.26
C ASP A 225 3.69 -11.18 19.22
N GLU A 226 4.23 -11.03 18.03
CA GLU A 226 5.67 -10.87 17.80
C GLU A 226 6.00 -10.21 16.48
N ILE A 227 7.14 -9.52 16.43
CA ILE A 227 7.71 -8.90 15.24
C ILE A 227 9.16 -9.33 15.10
N PHE A 228 9.54 -9.72 13.89
CA PHE A 228 10.92 -10.02 13.53
C PHE A 228 11.49 -8.93 12.63
N LEU A 229 12.70 -8.46 12.94
CA LEU A 229 13.49 -7.66 12.04
C LEU A 229 14.53 -8.59 11.39
N LEU A 230 14.38 -8.79 10.08
CA LEU A 230 15.21 -9.71 9.32
C LEU A 230 16.23 -8.94 8.47
N SER A 231 17.38 -9.56 8.27
CA SER A 231 18.39 -9.10 7.33
C SER A 231 17.89 -9.21 5.89
N LYS A 232 18.10 -8.17 5.10
CA LYS A 232 17.77 -8.18 3.67
C LYS A 232 18.74 -9.05 2.85
N THR A 233 19.89 -9.35 3.39
CA THR A 233 20.96 -10.09 2.70
C THR A 233 20.73 -11.59 2.75
N ASP A 234 20.42 -12.11 3.94
CA ASP A 234 20.36 -13.55 4.20
C ASP A 234 19.13 -14.03 4.98
N LEU A 235 18.16 -13.12 5.25
CA LEU A 235 16.96 -13.36 6.03
C LEU A 235 17.22 -13.83 7.47
N SER A 236 18.46 -13.71 8.00
CA SER A 236 18.72 -13.97 9.40
C SER A 236 17.95 -13.01 10.30
N THR A 237 17.52 -13.49 11.46
CA THR A 237 16.87 -12.64 12.47
C THR A 237 17.92 -11.73 13.12
N ILE A 238 17.75 -10.42 12.94
CA ILE A 238 18.57 -9.39 13.58
C ILE A 238 18.02 -9.05 14.96
N LYS A 239 16.70 -8.88 15.05
CA LYS A 239 15.97 -8.59 16.30
C LYS A 239 14.65 -9.36 16.33
N HIS A 240 14.23 -9.70 17.53
CA HIS A 240 12.95 -10.36 17.76
C HIS A 240 12.24 -9.70 18.95
N PHE A 241 11.08 -9.10 18.67
CA PHE A 241 10.22 -8.48 19.66
C PHE A 241 9.03 -9.39 19.92
N ASN A 242 8.89 -9.91 21.13
CA ASN A 242 7.85 -10.82 21.55
C ASN A 242 7.17 -10.32 22.83
N GLY A 243 6.11 -11.03 23.23
CA GLY A 243 5.40 -10.68 24.47
C GLY A 243 4.75 -9.30 24.37
N LEU A 244 4.22 -8.92 23.23
CA LEU A 244 3.60 -7.62 22.97
C LEU A 244 2.26 -7.45 23.70
N GLN A 245 1.84 -8.47 24.48
CA GLN A 245 0.67 -8.46 25.36
C GLN A 245 -0.64 -8.15 24.62
N LEU A 246 -0.86 -8.81 23.48
CA LEU A 246 -2.12 -8.76 22.76
C LEU A 246 -3.10 -9.79 23.34
N LYS A 247 -4.39 -9.46 23.37
CA LYS A 247 -5.46 -10.37 23.86
C LYS A 247 -5.59 -11.59 22.94
N VAL A 248 -5.58 -11.34 21.64
CA VAL A 248 -5.53 -12.35 20.58
C VAL A 248 -4.38 -12.01 19.69
N GLY A 249 -3.29 -12.76 19.75
CA GLY A 249 -2.08 -12.47 19.03
C GLY A 249 -2.32 -12.48 17.50
N LEU A 250 -2.37 -11.28 16.93
CA LEU A 250 -2.35 -11.05 15.49
C LEU A 250 -1.91 -9.60 15.23
N ILE A 251 -0.86 -9.45 14.41
CA ILE A 251 -0.42 -8.16 13.87
C ILE A 251 -0.50 -8.26 12.34
N LEU A 252 -1.09 -7.26 11.72
CA LEU A 252 -1.25 -7.21 10.27
C LEU A 252 -0.21 -6.29 9.61
N TYR A 253 -0.61 -5.53 8.60
CA TYR A 253 0.25 -4.74 7.73
C TYR A 253 0.87 -3.53 8.46
N SER A 254 1.95 -3.80 9.17
CA SER A 254 2.73 -2.77 9.88
C SER A 254 3.40 -1.79 8.91
N ASN A 255 3.64 -0.58 9.39
CA ASN A 255 4.47 0.40 8.72
C ASN A 255 5.52 0.95 9.69
N ILE A 256 6.45 1.76 9.19
CA ILE A 256 7.50 2.39 10.00
C ILE A 256 7.52 3.89 9.72
N THR A 257 7.82 4.70 10.73
CA THR A 257 7.95 6.16 10.56
C THR A 257 9.09 6.53 9.60
N ASP A 258 9.00 7.69 8.96
CA ASP A 258 9.97 8.12 7.93
C ASP A 258 11.42 8.18 8.46
N ASP A 259 11.60 8.48 9.76
CA ASP A 259 12.88 8.45 10.48
C ASP A 259 13.33 7.03 10.89
N GLN A 260 12.52 6.00 10.62
CA GLN A 260 12.74 4.60 10.96
C GLN A 260 12.76 4.31 12.47
N LYS A 261 12.27 5.21 13.31
CA LYS A 261 12.33 5.06 14.76
C LYS A 261 11.19 4.17 15.31
N TYR A 262 9.98 4.31 14.78
CA TYR A 262 8.82 3.61 15.33
C TYR A 262 8.14 2.72 14.30
N ILE A 263 7.91 1.46 14.67
CA ILE A 263 7.05 0.53 13.95
C ILE A 263 5.61 0.75 14.43
N LEU A 264 4.70 0.97 13.49
CA LEU A 264 3.27 1.11 13.73
C LEU A 264 2.60 -0.21 13.37
N ALA A 265 2.17 -0.97 14.36
CA ALA A 265 1.71 -2.35 14.19
C ALA A 265 0.22 -2.49 14.53
N PRO A 266 -0.67 -2.61 13.52
CA PRO A 266 -2.11 -2.77 13.76
C PRO A 266 -2.42 -4.15 14.32
N ALA A 267 -3.13 -4.18 15.46
CA ALA A 267 -3.59 -5.37 16.16
C ALA A 267 -5.13 -5.42 16.09
N PRO A 268 -5.70 -6.14 15.10
CA PRO A 268 -7.12 -6.05 14.75
C PRO A 268 -8.06 -6.48 15.86
N PHE A 269 -7.73 -7.53 16.61
CA PHE A 269 -8.58 -8.07 17.67
C PHE A 269 -8.51 -7.28 18.99
N ASP A 270 -7.54 -6.37 19.09
CA ASP A 270 -7.38 -5.46 20.22
C ASP A 270 -7.90 -4.05 19.91
N SER A 271 -8.23 -3.77 18.63
CA SER A 271 -8.65 -2.45 18.14
C SER A 271 -7.62 -1.35 18.42
N ILE A 272 -6.32 -1.70 18.38
CA ILE A 272 -5.21 -0.79 18.64
C ILE A 272 -4.17 -0.81 17.52
N VAL A 273 -3.37 0.24 17.51
CA VAL A 273 -2.07 0.26 16.84
C VAL A 273 -0.99 0.34 17.92
N LEU A 274 -0.07 -0.63 17.93
CA LEU A 274 1.12 -0.57 18.76
C LEU A 274 2.12 0.39 18.11
N VAL A 275 2.75 1.24 18.92
CA VAL A 275 3.93 2.02 18.54
C VAL A 275 5.12 1.39 19.24
N ILE A 276 6.01 0.79 18.45
CA ILE A 276 7.14 0.02 18.95
C ILE A 276 8.43 0.72 18.54
N ASP A 277 9.30 1.00 19.49
CA ASP A 277 10.64 1.50 19.19
C ASP A 277 11.41 0.42 18.42
N ALA A 278 11.85 0.73 17.21
CA ALA A 278 12.48 -0.23 16.30
C ALA A 278 13.89 -0.65 16.76
N GLU A 279 14.52 0.10 17.67
CA GLU A 279 15.83 -0.22 18.20
C GLU A 279 15.71 -1.15 19.42
N THR A 280 14.83 -0.83 20.37
CA THR A 280 14.71 -1.54 21.64
C THR A 280 13.63 -2.63 21.65
N GLY A 281 12.60 -2.51 20.80
CA GLY A 281 11.41 -3.36 20.83
C GLY A 281 10.39 -2.96 21.90
N GLU A 282 10.63 -1.88 22.62
CA GLU A 282 9.71 -1.38 23.63
C GLU A 282 8.41 -0.89 22.99
N VAL A 283 7.27 -1.29 23.54
CA VAL A 283 5.96 -0.75 23.16
C VAL A 283 5.78 0.58 23.88
N VAL A 284 6.09 1.68 23.18
CA VAL A 284 6.03 3.03 23.76
C VAL A 284 4.61 3.58 23.82
N HIS A 285 3.71 3.15 22.92
CA HIS A 285 2.30 3.51 22.96
C HIS A 285 1.42 2.36 22.49
N ARG A 286 0.21 2.29 23.08
CA ARG A 286 -0.92 1.46 22.66
C ARG A 286 -2.06 2.37 22.27
N ILE A 287 -2.19 2.66 21.00
CA ILE A 287 -3.11 3.67 20.51
C ILE A 287 -4.46 3.02 20.19
N GLN A 288 -5.51 3.41 20.92
CA GLN A 288 -6.87 2.99 20.59
C GLN A 288 -7.28 3.61 19.26
N THR A 289 -7.75 2.76 18.32
CA THR A 289 -8.22 3.16 17.00
C THR A 289 -9.66 2.68 16.76
N GLY A 290 -10.09 2.56 15.51
CA GLY A 290 -11.37 1.93 15.16
C GLY A 290 -11.33 0.41 15.30
N ASP A 291 -12.49 -0.21 15.12
CA ASP A 291 -12.63 -1.67 15.19
C ASP A 291 -11.92 -2.35 14.01
N THR A 292 -11.12 -3.34 14.33
CA THR A 292 -10.38 -4.17 13.38
C THR A 292 -9.44 -3.35 12.47
N PRO A 293 -8.38 -2.69 13.03
CA PRO A 293 -7.37 -2.00 12.24
C PRO A 293 -6.58 -2.99 11.37
N ILE A 294 -6.40 -2.68 10.07
CA ILE A 294 -5.80 -3.59 9.09
C ILE A 294 -4.46 -3.07 8.57
N ASN A 295 -4.45 -1.85 8.03
CA ASN A 295 -3.31 -1.29 7.31
C ASN A 295 -2.97 0.10 7.85
N VAL A 296 -1.69 0.41 7.89
CA VAL A 296 -1.18 1.72 8.31
C VAL A 296 -0.38 2.32 7.17
N GLN A 297 -0.67 3.57 6.81
CA GLN A 297 0.10 4.34 5.83
C GLN A 297 0.67 5.61 6.45
N VAL A 298 1.98 5.77 6.40
CA VAL A 298 2.69 6.95 6.95
C VAL A 298 2.80 8.03 5.88
N ASN A 299 2.52 9.27 6.27
CA ASN A 299 2.69 10.48 5.44
C ASN A 299 3.23 11.63 6.29
N GLY A 300 4.54 11.77 6.33
CA GLY A 300 5.22 12.78 7.14
C GLY A 300 4.93 12.59 8.63
N THR A 301 4.31 13.58 9.25
CA THR A 301 3.97 13.57 10.69
C THR A 301 2.66 12.86 11.03
N LYS A 302 2.01 12.23 10.06
CA LYS A 302 0.74 11.52 10.28
C LYS A 302 0.81 10.09 9.79
N ALA A 303 0.08 9.20 10.45
CA ALA A 303 -0.23 7.87 9.96
C ALA A 303 -1.75 7.71 9.82
N TYR A 304 -2.17 7.02 8.77
CA TYR A 304 -3.58 6.74 8.48
C TYR A 304 -3.84 5.25 8.63
N VAL A 305 -4.88 4.89 9.37
CA VAL A 305 -5.22 3.50 9.71
C VAL A 305 -6.57 3.14 9.10
N SER A 306 -6.61 2.07 8.31
CA SER A 306 -7.85 1.49 7.81
C SER A 306 -8.47 0.54 8.82
N HIS A 307 -9.81 0.42 8.81
CA HIS A 307 -10.56 -0.44 9.71
C HIS A 307 -11.57 -1.30 8.95
N ALA A 308 -11.54 -2.61 9.16
CA ALA A 308 -12.46 -3.52 8.48
C ALA A 308 -13.90 -3.40 9.01
N LYS A 309 -14.10 -3.05 10.27
CA LYS A 309 -15.43 -3.04 10.92
C LYS A 309 -15.87 -1.66 11.42
N ASP A 310 -15.26 -0.60 10.92
CA ASP A 310 -15.65 0.77 11.28
C ASP A 310 -15.97 1.61 10.03
N ASP A 311 -16.54 2.80 10.21
CA ASP A 311 -16.99 3.67 9.12
C ASP A 311 -16.08 4.88 8.86
N TYR A 312 -14.87 4.86 9.41
CA TYR A 312 -13.89 5.94 9.26
C TYR A 312 -12.44 5.43 9.18
N ILE A 313 -11.56 6.29 8.71
CA ILE A 313 -10.12 6.15 8.78
C ILE A 313 -9.62 6.97 9.97
N THR A 314 -8.77 6.39 10.81
CA THR A 314 -8.10 7.10 11.89
C THR A 314 -6.83 7.75 11.38
N ALA A 315 -6.58 9.03 11.71
CA ALA A 315 -5.27 9.62 11.65
C ALA A 315 -4.61 9.58 13.03
N ILE A 316 -3.35 9.19 13.07
CA ILE A 316 -2.47 9.27 14.24
C ILE A 316 -1.47 10.39 13.98
N ASP A 317 -1.39 11.37 14.86
CA ASP A 317 -0.32 12.36 14.87
C ASP A 317 0.94 11.71 15.45
N LEU A 318 2.02 11.64 14.68
CA LEU A 318 3.26 10.97 15.07
C LEU A 318 4.17 11.81 15.99
N GLN A 319 3.81 13.07 16.26
CA GLN A 319 4.55 13.93 17.19
C GLN A 319 4.10 13.74 18.64
N ASN A 320 2.81 13.48 18.86
CA ASN A 320 2.21 13.36 20.19
C ASN A 320 1.36 12.10 20.37
N PHE A 321 1.24 11.27 19.32
CA PHE A 321 0.49 10.01 19.28
C PHE A 321 -1.00 10.14 19.60
N THR A 322 -1.58 11.31 19.38
CA THR A 322 -3.03 11.51 19.47
C THR A 322 -3.75 11.04 18.21
N THR A 323 -5.02 10.70 18.34
CA THR A 323 -5.84 10.19 17.23
C THR A 323 -6.99 11.11 16.89
N SER A 324 -7.41 11.06 15.64
CA SER A 324 -8.65 11.69 15.17
C SER A 324 -9.32 10.84 14.09
N LYS A 325 -10.66 10.83 14.07
CA LYS A 325 -11.46 10.27 12.97
C LYS A 325 -11.48 11.29 11.85
N VAL A 326 -10.86 11.00 10.71
CA VAL A 326 -10.62 12.06 9.72
C VAL A 326 -11.43 11.89 8.43
N LEU A 327 -11.66 10.66 7.98
CA LEU A 327 -12.27 10.39 6.67
C LEU A 327 -13.32 9.30 6.82
N ARG A 328 -14.56 9.59 6.38
CA ARG A 328 -15.64 8.62 6.47
C ARG A 328 -15.55 7.59 5.33
N ALA A 329 -15.18 6.37 5.68
CA ALA A 329 -15.03 5.25 4.77
C ALA A 329 -15.31 3.93 5.51
N PHE A 330 -16.36 3.23 5.13
CA PHE A 330 -16.82 2.02 5.82
C PHE A 330 -16.06 0.78 5.37
N GLY A 331 -15.58 -0.02 6.32
CA GLY A 331 -15.03 -1.36 6.07
C GLY A 331 -13.83 -1.35 5.15
N THR A 332 -12.82 -0.53 5.48
CA THR A 332 -11.62 -0.34 4.66
C THR A 332 -10.56 -1.40 4.94
N ASN A 333 -9.95 -1.94 3.87
CA ASN A 333 -8.81 -2.84 3.93
C ASN A 333 -7.57 -2.17 3.31
N GLY A 334 -7.34 -2.35 2.02
CA GLY A 334 -6.21 -1.75 1.32
C GLY A 334 -6.22 -0.23 1.35
N LEU A 335 -5.07 0.37 1.61
CA LEU A 335 -4.90 1.81 1.76
C LEU A 335 -3.58 2.24 1.12
N ILE A 336 -3.60 3.28 0.28
CA ILE A 336 -2.39 3.89 -0.26
C ILE A 336 -2.46 5.41 -0.28
N ILE A 337 -1.29 6.05 -0.26
CA ILE A 337 -1.13 7.50 -0.42
C ILE A 337 -0.42 7.78 -1.74
N ILE A 338 -0.97 8.68 -2.55
CA ILE A 338 -0.43 9.15 -3.83
C ILE A 338 -0.01 10.61 -3.64
N ARG A 339 1.24 10.88 -3.95
CA ARG A 339 1.85 12.21 -3.87
C ARG A 339 2.17 12.77 -5.26
#